data_19d26b931786ce81dcee1fcb4f5db41e
#
_entry.id   19d26b931786ce81dcee1fcb4f5db41e
#
_cell.length_a   1.000
_cell.length_b   1.000
_cell.length_c   1.000
_cell.angle_alpha   90.00
_cell.angle_beta   90.00
_cell.angle_gamma   90.00
#
_symmetry.space_group_name_H-M   'P 1'
#
loop_
_entity.id
_entity.type
_entity.pdbx_description
1 polymer ?
#
loop_
_entity_poly.entity_id
_entity_poly.type
_entity_poly.pdbx_seq_one_letter_code
_entity_poly.pdbx_strand_id
1 'polypeptide(L)'
;MSRPTLLLVHGAWHGSWAFEPLTSILIDRGWTVKTVDLPTVHADDKATLTLQDDADAVAAAIDSIDGPVVVVAHSYGGVPTTQGATDPKVAHIVYIAAFALDEGESLLGAVGGVAPSLAAPGMALDSLTGHWIERLDFGRMRSSPLVTGLDTEMLDAE
;
A
#
# COMPACT_ATOMS: atom_id res chain seq x y z
N MET A 1 3.35 27.93 -4.28
CA MET A 1 3.90 26.58 -4.45
C MET A 1 2.77 25.69 -4.95
N SER A 2 3.00 24.88 -5.97
CA SER A 2 1.99 23.90 -6.44
C SER A 2 1.76 22.84 -5.37
N ARG A 3 0.51 22.37 -5.24
CA ARG A 3 0.18 21.26 -4.36
C ARG A 3 0.89 19.99 -4.87
N PRO A 4 1.48 19.16 -4.01
CA PRO A 4 2.14 17.93 -4.45
C PRO A 4 1.13 16.93 -5.03
N THR A 5 1.59 16.09 -5.95
CA THR A 5 0.84 14.92 -6.40
C THR A 5 0.92 13.83 -5.34
N LEU A 6 -0.19 13.16 -5.07
CA LEU A 6 -0.24 11.98 -4.21
C LEU A 6 0.01 10.74 -5.07
N LEU A 7 1.03 9.95 -4.73
CA LEU A 7 1.26 8.63 -5.31
C LEU A 7 0.86 7.57 -4.29
N LEU A 8 -0.14 6.75 -4.61
CA LEU A 8 -0.65 5.72 -3.73
C LEU A 8 -0.05 4.36 -4.09
N VAL A 9 0.55 3.68 -3.11
CA VAL A 9 1.21 2.39 -3.25
C VAL A 9 0.47 1.35 -2.43
N HIS A 10 -0.11 0.36 -3.10
CA HIS A 10 -0.95 -0.65 -2.47
C HIS A 10 -0.16 -1.72 -1.68
N GLY A 11 -0.87 -2.45 -0.82
CA GLY A 11 -0.33 -3.58 -0.06
C GLY A 11 -0.29 -4.88 -0.87
N ALA A 12 0.22 -5.94 -0.23
CA ALA A 12 0.18 -7.29 -0.78
C ALA A 12 -1.27 -7.68 -1.13
N TRP A 13 -1.44 -8.47 -2.20
CA TRP A 13 -2.72 -8.98 -2.71
C TRP A 13 -3.73 -7.92 -3.19
N HIS A 14 -3.38 -6.64 -3.13
CA HIS A 14 -4.17 -5.52 -3.61
C HIS A 14 -3.65 -5.02 -4.97
N GLY A 15 -4.30 -4.00 -5.49
CA GLY A 15 -3.89 -3.24 -6.67
C GLY A 15 -4.37 -1.80 -6.54
N SER A 16 -4.14 -1.02 -7.58
CA SER A 16 -4.61 0.37 -7.68
C SER A 16 -6.10 0.51 -7.38
N TRP A 17 -6.89 -0.50 -7.71
CA TRP A 17 -8.33 -0.56 -7.47
C TRP A 17 -8.72 -0.40 -5.99
N ALA A 18 -7.86 -0.83 -5.06
CA ALA A 18 -8.12 -0.70 -3.62
C ALA A 18 -8.23 0.75 -3.16
N PHE A 19 -7.67 1.67 -3.93
CA PHE A 19 -7.71 3.09 -3.63
C PHE A 19 -8.81 3.87 -4.36
N GLU A 20 -9.65 3.22 -5.19
CA GLU A 20 -10.68 3.93 -5.96
C GLU A 20 -11.59 4.83 -5.11
N PRO A 21 -12.11 4.38 -3.94
CA PRO A 21 -12.93 5.24 -3.09
C PRO A 21 -12.16 6.45 -2.54
N LEU A 22 -10.91 6.23 -2.11
CA LEU A 22 -10.04 7.29 -1.59
C LEU A 22 -9.65 8.27 -2.71
N THR A 23 -9.31 7.76 -3.88
CA THR A 23 -8.93 8.55 -5.05
C THR A 23 -10.05 9.51 -5.44
N SER A 24 -11.29 9.03 -5.48
CA SER A 24 -12.46 9.88 -5.79
C SER A 24 -12.57 11.04 -4.80
N ILE A 25 -12.50 10.76 -3.51
CA ILE A 25 -12.59 11.79 -2.45
C ILE A 25 -11.45 12.80 -2.56
N LEU A 26 -10.25 12.35 -2.85
CA LEU A 26 -9.08 13.22 -2.96
C LEU A 26 -9.17 14.13 -4.19
N ILE A 27 -9.61 13.59 -5.33
CA ILE A 27 -9.83 14.35 -6.56
C ILE A 27 -10.91 15.43 -6.35
N ASP A 28 -12.02 15.08 -5.72
CA ASP A 28 -13.10 16.05 -5.39
C ASP A 28 -12.60 17.17 -4.47
N ARG A 29 -11.57 16.91 -3.68
CA ARG A 29 -10.88 17.91 -2.84
C ARG A 29 -9.74 18.65 -3.56
N GLY A 30 -9.60 18.44 -4.86
CA GLY A 30 -8.63 19.14 -5.72
C GLY A 30 -7.19 18.61 -5.59
N TRP A 31 -7.01 17.35 -5.20
CA TRP A 31 -5.72 16.68 -5.25
C TRP A 31 -5.48 16.03 -6.62
N THR A 32 -4.23 16.05 -7.07
CA THR A 32 -3.78 15.17 -8.14
C THR A 32 -3.35 13.86 -7.50
N VAL A 33 -3.92 12.75 -7.98
CA VAL A 33 -3.66 11.41 -7.45
C VAL A 33 -3.17 10.52 -8.57
N LYS A 34 -2.13 9.75 -8.31
CA LYS A 34 -1.65 8.64 -9.13
C LYS A 34 -1.54 7.38 -8.28
N THR A 35 -1.61 6.25 -8.91
CA THR A 35 -1.44 4.93 -8.29
C THR A 35 -0.37 4.16 -9.05
N VAL A 36 0.23 3.17 -8.40
CA VAL A 36 1.15 2.23 -9.01
C VAL A 36 0.72 0.81 -8.70
N ASP A 37 0.75 -0.07 -9.71
CA ASP A 37 0.57 -1.50 -9.53
C ASP A 37 1.93 -2.17 -9.40
N LEU A 38 2.12 -2.92 -8.31
CA LEU A 38 3.38 -3.57 -7.98
C LEU A 38 3.55 -4.85 -8.80
N PRO A 39 4.68 -5.02 -9.52
CA PRO A 39 4.92 -6.18 -10.39
C PRO A 39 4.77 -7.54 -9.69
N THR A 40 5.26 -7.68 -8.46
CA THR A 40 5.17 -8.94 -7.73
C THR A 40 3.73 -9.37 -7.44
N VAL A 41 2.77 -8.46 -7.53
CA VAL A 41 1.35 -8.74 -7.34
C VAL A 41 0.63 -8.91 -8.67
N HIS A 42 0.97 -8.14 -9.70
CA HIS A 42 0.19 -8.01 -10.94
C HIS A 42 0.75 -8.73 -12.16
N ALA A 43 2.06 -9.04 -12.20
CA ALA A 43 2.62 -9.73 -13.35
C ALA A 43 2.08 -11.16 -13.50
N ASP A 44 1.99 -11.66 -14.73
CA ASP A 44 1.57 -13.02 -15.03
C ASP A 44 2.62 -14.04 -14.55
N ASP A 45 3.92 -13.76 -14.76
CA ASP A 45 5.04 -14.56 -14.25
C ASP A 45 5.71 -13.85 -13.07
N LYS A 46 5.32 -14.24 -11.87
CA LYS A 46 5.82 -13.67 -10.60
C LYS A 46 7.04 -14.41 -10.05
N ALA A 47 7.39 -15.57 -10.62
CA ALA A 47 8.38 -16.45 -10.02
C ALA A 47 9.80 -15.85 -10.01
N THR A 48 10.08 -14.94 -10.92
CA THR A 48 11.38 -14.28 -11.06
C THR A 48 11.42 -12.87 -10.47
N LEU A 49 10.26 -12.32 -10.06
CA LEU A 49 10.16 -10.97 -9.54
C LEU A 49 10.57 -10.89 -8.07
N THR A 50 11.16 -9.76 -7.74
CA THR A 50 11.74 -9.48 -6.44
C THR A 50 11.19 -8.18 -5.87
N LEU A 51 11.53 -7.88 -4.63
CA LEU A 51 11.27 -6.57 -4.02
C LEU A 51 11.89 -5.42 -4.83
N GLN A 52 13.03 -5.66 -5.50
CA GLN A 52 13.67 -4.62 -6.30
C GLN A 52 12.79 -4.22 -7.50
N ASP A 53 12.10 -5.18 -8.13
CA ASP A 53 11.18 -4.87 -9.23
C ASP A 53 10.03 -3.98 -8.76
N ASP A 54 9.50 -4.21 -7.56
CA ASP A 54 8.48 -3.35 -6.96
C ASP A 54 9.04 -1.95 -6.60
N ALA A 55 10.25 -1.88 -6.07
CA ALA A 55 10.91 -0.62 -5.75
C ALA A 55 11.20 0.21 -7.03
N ASP A 56 11.63 -0.45 -8.09
CA ASP A 56 11.86 0.17 -9.40
C ASP A 56 10.54 0.69 -10.01
N ALA A 57 9.44 -0.03 -9.83
CA ALA A 57 8.12 0.42 -10.25
C ALA A 57 7.67 1.68 -9.50
N VAL A 58 7.92 1.75 -8.19
CA VAL A 58 7.65 2.94 -7.39
C VAL A 58 8.52 4.11 -7.86
N ALA A 59 9.82 3.88 -8.07
CA ALA A 59 10.74 4.90 -8.56
C ALA A 59 10.32 5.43 -9.94
N ALA A 60 9.97 4.54 -10.87
CA ALA A 60 9.48 4.92 -12.20
C ALA A 60 8.16 5.71 -12.14
N ALA A 61 7.25 5.34 -11.23
CA ALA A 61 6.01 6.09 -11.02
C ALA A 61 6.30 7.51 -10.52
N ILE A 62 7.22 7.67 -9.57
CA ILE A 62 7.68 8.96 -9.08
C ILE A 62 8.30 9.76 -10.22
N ASP A 63 9.20 9.16 -11.01
CA ASP A 63 9.87 9.83 -12.13
C ASP A 63 8.88 10.39 -13.15
N SER A 64 7.77 9.70 -13.38
CA SER A 64 6.71 10.11 -14.30
C SER A 64 5.89 11.32 -13.84
N ILE A 65 6.11 11.82 -12.62
CA ILE A 65 5.36 12.92 -12.03
C ILE A 65 6.18 14.21 -12.10
N ASP A 66 5.57 15.25 -12.66
CA ASP A 66 6.15 16.59 -12.62
C ASP A 66 5.89 17.26 -11.28
N GLY A 67 6.96 17.85 -10.71
CA GLY A 67 6.89 18.58 -9.43
C GLY A 67 6.91 17.69 -8.18
N PRO A 68 6.56 18.26 -7.01
CA PRO A 68 6.69 17.55 -5.74
C PRO A 68 5.69 16.40 -5.60
N VAL A 69 6.13 15.32 -4.95
CA VAL A 69 5.36 14.11 -4.72
C VAL A 69 5.23 13.83 -3.21
N VAL A 70 4.06 13.39 -2.79
CA VAL A 70 3.86 12.73 -1.50
C VAL A 70 3.50 11.28 -1.81
N VAL A 71 4.32 10.34 -1.35
CA VAL A 71 4.05 8.92 -1.50
C VAL A 71 3.23 8.44 -0.31
N VAL A 72 2.12 7.75 -0.57
CA VAL A 72 1.25 7.18 0.45
C VAL A 72 1.26 5.67 0.29
N ALA A 73 1.87 4.97 1.22
CA ALA A 73 2.08 3.55 1.16
C ALA A 73 1.19 2.81 2.18
N HIS A 74 0.54 1.75 1.75
CA HIS A 74 -0.27 0.88 2.60
C HIS A 74 0.38 -0.50 2.77
N SER A 75 0.43 -0.99 4.01
CA SER A 75 0.84 -2.37 4.32
C SER A 75 2.20 -2.74 3.71
N TYR A 76 2.27 -3.82 2.92
CA TYR A 76 3.48 -4.23 2.17
C TYR A 76 4.04 -3.12 1.29
N GLY A 77 3.18 -2.28 0.71
CA GLY A 77 3.62 -1.17 -0.15
C GLY A 77 4.64 -0.22 0.49
N GLY A 78 4.71 -0.22 1.81
CA GLY A 78 5.75 0.52 2.54
C GLY A 78 7.16 -0.01 2.28
N VAL A 79 7.32 -1.31 2.07
CA VAL A 79 8.63 -1.95 1.82
C VAL A 79 9.25 -1.45 0.52
N PRO A 80 8.62 -1.59 -0.66
CA PRO A 80 9.17 -1.06 -1.90
C PRO A 80 9.22 0.47 -1.91
N THR A 81 8.31 1.17 -1.20
CA THR A 81 8.35 2.62 -1.08
C THR A 81 9.61 3.10 -0.37
N THR A 82 10.00 2.46 0.74
CA THR A 82 11.21 2.82 1.48
C THR A 82 12.46 2.72 0.60
N GLN A 83 12.52 1.77 -0.31
CA GLN A 83 13.66 1.57 -1.21
C GLN A 83 13.58 2.41 -2.49
N GLY A 84 12.38 2.57 -3.07
CA GLY A 84 12.18 3.21 -4.37
C GLY A 84 11.95 4.73 -4.30
N ALA A 85 11.49 5.26 -3.17
CA ALA A 85 11.12 6.67 -3.06
C ALA A 85 12.30 7.58 -2.64
N THR A 86 13.41 7.47 -3.34
CA THR A 86 14.65 8.21 -3.03
C THR A 86 14.85 9.51 -3.81
N ASP A 87 13.97 9.80 -4.78
CA ASP A 87 14.05 11.01 -5.61
C ASP A 87 13.86 12.28 -4.75
N PRO A 88 14.69 13.34 -4.93
CA PRO A 88 14.58 14.60 -4.18
C PRO A 88 13.23 15.32 -4.30
N LYS A 89 12.41 15.01 -5.31
CA LYS A 89 11.04 15.56 -5.44
C LYS A 89 10.02 14.92 -4.49
N VAL A 90 10.39 13.82 -3.82
CA VAL A 90 9.58 13.23 -2.76
C VAL A 90 9.64 14.11 -1.51
N ALA A 91 8.58 14.88 -1.30
CA ALA A 91 8.50 15.81 -0.19
C ALA A 91 8.18 15.10 1.13
N HIS A 92 7.34 14.06 1.09
CA HIS A 92 6.97 13.26 2.25
C HIS A 92 6.60 11.83 1.84
N ILE A 93 6.75 10.90 2.79
CA ILE A 93 6.20 9.55 2.71
C ILE A 93 5.23 9.38 3.87
N VAL A 94 4.03 8.89 3.58
CA VAL A 94 2.98 8.58 4.56
C VAL A 94 2.81 7.07 4.60
N TYR A 95 3.01 6.46 5.76
CA TYR A 95 2.82 5.04 5.98
C TYR A 95 1.46 4.80 6.66
N ILE A 96 0.54 4.13 5.96
CA ILE A 96 -0.78 3.76 6.47
C ILE A 96 -0.75 2.29 6.84
N ALA A 97 -0.67 1.97 8.15
CA ALA A 97 -0.54 0.59 8.64
C ALA A 97 0.48 -0.21 7.82
N ALA A 98 1.63 0.42 7.51
CA ALA A 98 2.60 -0.07 6.55
C ALA A 98 3.94 -0.38 7.22
N PHE A 99 4.73 -1.21 6.54
CA PHE A 99 6.08 -1.54 6.97
C PHE A 99 7.05 -0.44 6.51
N ALA A 100 7.64 0.26 7.47
CA ALA A 100 8.74 1.19 7.22
C ALA A 100 10.05 0.49 7.61
N LEU A 101 10.72 -0.11 6.64
CA LEU A 101 11.93 -0.89 6.84
C LEU A 101 13.17 -0.03 6.52
N ASP A 102 14.30 -0.39 7.09
CA ASP A 102 15.58 0.18 6.71
C ASP A 102 16.12 -0.43 5.41
N GLU A 103 17.14 0.21 4.82
CA GLU A 103 17.79 -0.29 3.60
C GLU A 103 18.33 -1.71 3.81
N GLY A 104 17.98 -2.62 2.91
CA GLY A 104 18.41 -4.02 2.96
C GLY A 104 17.56 -4.92 3.86
N GLU A 105 16.60 -4.39 4.59
CA GLU A 105 15.66 -5.20 5.34
C GLU A 105 14.60 -5.83 4.45
N SER A 106 14.10 -6.99 4.86
CA SER A 106 13.01 -7.69 4.19
C SER A 106 11.78 -7.77 5.10
N LEU A 107 10.60 -7.81 4.47
CA LEU A 107 9.35 -8.02 5.19
C LEU A 107 9.39 -9.29 6.05
N LEU A 108 9.92 -10.38 5.50
CA LEU A 108 10.03 -11.66 6.20
C LEU A 108 10.93 -11.56 7.44
N GLY A 109 12.02 -10.81 7.33
CA GLY A 109 12.90 -10.51 8.46
C GLY A 109 12.19 -9.70 9.54
N ALA A 110 11.45 -8.65 9.15
CA ALA A 110 10.73 -7.77 10.06
C ALA A 110 9.61 -8.48 10.84
N VAL A 111 8.94 -9.47 10.24
CA VAL A 111 7.90 -10.28 10.91
C VAL A 111 8.44 -11.52 11.61
N GLY A 112 9.75 -11.60 11.83
CA GLY A 112 10.37 -12.69 12.57
C GLY A 112 10.44 -14.02 11.82
N GLY A 113 10.43 -14.01 10.50
CA GLY A 113 10.51 -15.20 9.65
C GLY A 113 9.21 -16.02 9.58
N VAL A 114 8.14 -15.55 10.20
CA VAL A 114 6.82 -16.22 10.11
C VAL A 114 6.18 -15.84 8.77
N ALA A 115 5.88 -16.85 7.97
CA ALA A 115 5.21 -16.61 6.69
C ALA A 115 3.85 -15.95 6.91
N PRO A 116 3.51 -14.88 6.17
CA PRO A 116 2.23 -14.18 6.29
C PRO A 116 1.00 -15.08 6.07
N SER A 117 1.17 -16.24 5.46
CA SER A 117 0.11 -17.24 5.26
C SER A 117 -0.56 -17.71 6.55
N LEU A 118 0.10 -17.54 7.70
CA LEU A 118 -0.47 -17.86 9.02
C LEU A 118 -1.22 -16.68 9.66
N ALA A 119 -1.09 -15.49 9.09
CA ALA A 119 -1.64 -14.28 9.69
C ALA A 119 -3.10 -14.02 9.30
N ALA A 120 -3.72 -14.87 8.47
CA ALA A 120 -4.96 -14.49 7.84
C ALA A 120 -6.14 -15.43 8.04
N PRO A 121 -6.73 -15.50 9.25
CA PRO A 121 -8.06 -16.13 9.39
C PRO A 121 -9.16 -15.44 8.56
N GLY A 122 -8.88 -14.29 7.95
CA GLY A 122 -9.82 -13.55 7.10
C GLY A 122 -9.52 -13.60 5.61
N MET A 123 -8.39 -14.18 5.20
CA MET A 123 -8.01 -14.22 3.79
C MET A 123 -8.40 -15.57 3.18
N ALA A 124 -9.19 -15.52 2.14
CA ALA A 124 -9.57 -16.70 1.36
C ALA A 124 -9.05 -16.55 -0.07
N LEU A 125 -8.45 -17.63 -0.61
CA LEU A 125 -8.13 -17.69 -2.02
C LEU A 125 -9.45 -17.74 -2.81
N ASP A 126 -9.66 -16.76 -3.69
CA ASP A 126 -10.72 -16.85 -4.67
C ASP A 126 -10.38 -17.94 -5.68
N SER A 127 -11.13 -19.03 -5.63
CA SER A 127 -10.95 -20.17 -6.52
C SER A 127 -11.29 -19.87 -8.00
N LEU A 128 -11.96 -18.76 -8.27
CA LEU A 128 -12.35 -18.37 -9.63
C LEU A 128 -11.30 -17.47 -10.27
N THR A 129 -10.68 -16.60 -9.51
CA THR A 129 -9.71 -15.62 -10.03
C THR A 129 -8.28 -15.95 -9.67
N GLY A 130 -8.04 -16.88 -8.75
CA GLY A 130 -6.70 -17.18 -8.23
C GLY A 130 -6.12 -16.06 -7.35
N HIS A 131 -6.92 -15.05 -7.02
CA HIS A 131 -6.50 -13.97 -6.17
C HIS A 131 -6.89 -14.20 -4.72
N TRP A 132 -6.07 -13.73 -3.81
CA TRP A 132 -6.44 -13.68 -2.40
C TRP A 132 -7.45 -12.56 -2.19
N ILE A 133 -8.63 -12.91 -1.67
CA ILE A 133 -9.64 -11.94 -1.28
C ILE A 133 -9.56 -11.78 0.22
N GLU A 134 -9.32 -10.57 0.67
CA GLU A 134 -9.52 -10.21 2.05
C GLU A 134 -11.03 -10.12 2.31
N ARG A 135 -11.57 -11.08 3.04
CA ARG A 135 -12.91 -10.95 3.59
C ARG A 135 -12.84 -10.04 4.81
N LEU A 136 -12.91 -8.75 4.55
CA LEU A 136 -13.07 -7.77 5.62
C LEU A 136 -14.45 -7.94 6.24
N ASP A 137 -14.53 -8.72 7.31
CA ASP A 137 -15.66 -8.67 8.20
C ASP A 137 -15.51 -7.44 9.11
N PHE A 138 -16.02 -6.32 8.64
CA PHE A 138 -15.99 -5.05 9.38
C PHE A 138 -16.63 -5.17 10.78
N GLY A 139 -17.52 -6.12 10.99
CA GLY A 139 -18.09 -6.42 12.31
C GLY A 139 -17.06 -7.01 13.28
N ARG A 140 -16.15 -7.84 12.79
CA ARG A 140 -15.06 -8.42 13.58
C ARG A 140 -13.91 -7.45 13.81
N MET A 141 -13.63 -6.55 12.87
CA MET A 141 -12.60 -5.52 13.05
C MET A 141 -12.93 -4.57 14.21
N ARG A 142 -14.20 -4.19 14.39
CA ARG A 142 -14.64 -3.35 15.52
C ARG A 142 -14.44 -4.02 16.89
N SER A 143 -14.35 -5.32 16.96
CA SER A 143 -14.15 -6.07 18.21
C SER A 143 -12.74 -6.64 18.39
N SER A 144 -11.81 -6.36 17.47
CA SER A 144 -10.43 -6.80 17.57
C SER A 144 -9.66 -5.95 18.59
N PRO A 145 -8.95 -6.55 19.56
CA PRO A 145 -8.09 -5.80 20.47
C PRO A 145 -6.92 -5.07 19.77
N LEU A 146 -6.67 -5.34 18.49
CA LEU A 146 -5.69 -4.62 17.66
C LEU A 146 -6.19 -3.27 17.14
N VAL A 147 -7.49 -2.99 17.28
CA VAL A 147 -8.12 -1.73 16.86
C VAL A 147 -8.45 -0.83 18.05
N THR A 148 -8.00 -1.17 19.26
CA THR A 148 -8.12 -0.33 20.44
C THR A 148 -7.20 0.89 20.32
N GLY A 149 -7.73 2.00 19.84
CA GLY A 149 -7.01 3.27 19.68
C GLY A 149 -7.50 4.12 18.50
N LEU A 150 -8.37 3.60 17.65
CA LEU A 150 -9.10 4.41 16.70
C LEU A 150 -10.33 4.99 17.41
N ASP A 151 -10.30 6.29 17.62
CA ASP A 151 -11.42 7.06 18.15
C ASP A 151 -12.60 6.92 17.17
N THR A 152 -13.55 6.08 17.52
CA THR A 152 -14.72 5.77 16.68
C THR A 152 -15.68 6.96 16.55
N GLU A 153 -15.49 8.03 17.32
CA GLU A 153 -16.28 9.26 17.19
C GLU A 153 -16.01 10.03 15.89
N MET A 154 -14.91 9.76 15.19
CA MET A 154 -14.63 10.38 13.89
C MET A 154 -15.32 9.70 12.69
N LEU A 155 -15.94 8.54 12.87
CA LEU A 155 -16.61 7.81 11.78
C LEU A 155 -18.11 8.07 11.70
N ASP A 156 -18.71 8.70 12.71
CA ASP A 156 -20.15 9.01 12.77
C ASP A 156 -20.47 10.48 12.44
N ALA A 157 -19.49 11.27 12.01
CA ALA A 157 -19.69 12.65 11.55
C ALA A 157 -19.81 12.68 10.02
N GLU A 158 -21.05 12.46 9.52
CA GLU A 158 -21.65 12.81 8.20
C GLU A 158 -20.70 12.96 7.00
#